data_8487f0c63823f1342a917cf93dbdc418
#
_entry.id   8487f0c63823f1342a917cf93dbdc418
#
_cell.length_a   1.000
_cell.length_b   1.000
_cell.length_c   1.000
_cell.angle_alpha   90.00
_cell.angle_beta   90.00
_cell.angle_gamma   90.00
#
_symmetry.space_group_name_H-M   'P 1'
#
loop_
_entity.id
_entity.type
_entity.pdbx_description
1 polymer ?
#
loop_
_entity_poly.entity_id
_entity_poly.type
_entity_poly.pdbx_seq_one_letter_code
_entity_poly.pdbx_strand_id
1 'polypeptide(L)'
;HVQWRGGVDVDALLLRDGAVVGVRTRDERGRQQHIEAAAVVLATGGIGALFAHTSNPAGADGAGLALGLASGAASRDLEFMQFHPTALDVDGHCLPLITEALRGAGARLLDAAGQPLMRGLHPLGDLAPRDVVARRVWQMQHEGGKVWLDATAVSGDWNLRFPTVLAACLAHGFDPRQVPLPVTPAAHFHMGGIATDLDGRSTLAGLHAVGEVACNGVHGANRLASNSLLEGVACGRRLGAALAIAAPVRSGPGSHRWVERGDGLSPASLAALRTLLWHAAGPVREASSLRDAWRACAAAADAGWQMRLAKSLLRAATLRRHSLGAHCRLDRGCSG
;
A
#
# COMPACT_ATOMS: atom_id res chain seq x y z
N HIS A 1 -12.10 -28.84 2.16
CA HIS A 1 -10.70 -28.97 2.57
C HIS A 1 -9.90 -27.84 1.95
N VAL A 2 -9.05 -27.17 2.73
CA VAL A 2 -8.12 -26.12 2.26
C VAL A 2 -6.73 -26.76 2.11
N GLN A 3 -6.11 -26.59 0.94
CA GLN A 3 -4.72 -26.97 0.72
C GLN A 3 -3.83 -25.70 0.76
N TRP A 4 -2.84 -25.72 1.64
CA TRP A 4 -1.82 -24.69 1.72
C TRP A 4 -0.60 -25.06 0.89
N ARG A 5 -0.10 -24.13 0.08
CA ARG A 5 1.12 -24.29 -0.72
C ARG A 5 2.05 -23.11 -0.42
N GLY A 6 3.00 -23.33 0.45
CA GLY A 6 4.07 -22.37 0.75
C GLY A 6 5.24 -22.50 -0.22
N GLY A 7 6.10 -21.47 -0.28
CA GLY A 7 7.32 -21.48 -1.11
C GLY A 7 7.06 -21.46 -2.62
N VAL A 8 5.90 -20.95 -3.04
CA VAL A 8 5.55 -20.79 -4.45
C VAL A 8 5.08 -19.36 -4.74
N ASP A 9 5.51 -18.81 -5.88
CA ASP A 9 5.02 -17.55 -6.44
C ASP A 9 4.00 -17.84 -7.57
N VAL A 10 2.98 -17.00 -7.69
CA VAL A 10 2.06 -17.03 -8.84
C VAL A 10 2.54 -15.99 -9.85
N ASP A 11 3.07 -16.45 -10.97
CA ASP A 11 3.70 -15.59 -11.98
C ASP A 11 2.86 -15.38 -13.24
N ALA A 12 1.78 -16.16 -13.44
CA ALA A 12 0.88 -15.99 -14.59
C ALA A 12 -0.56 -16.41 -14.29
N LEU A 13 -1.51 -15.79 -15.01
CA LEU A 13 -2.90 -16.22 -15.09
C LEU A 13 -3.15 -16.95 -16.43
N LEU A 14 -3.92 -18.03 -16.39
CA LEU A 14 -4.44 -18.69 -17.56
C LEU A 14 -5.76 -18.05 -17.97
N LEU A 15 -5.81 -17.48 -19.17
CA LEU A 15 -7.03 -16.96 -19.77
C LEU A 15 -7.52 -17.91 -20.87
N ARG A 16 -8.82 -18.18 -20.87
CA ARG A 16 -9.51 -18.94 -21.91
C ARG A 16 -10.77 -18.16 -22.30
N ASP A 17 -10.90 -17.82 -23.60
CA ASP A 17 -12.01 -17.02 -24.12
C ASP A 17 -12.26 -15.71 -23.33
N GLY A 18 -11.20 -15.07 -22.88
CA GLY A 18 -11.26 -13.82 -22.10
C GLY A 18 -11.57 -13.98 -20.61
N ALA A 19 -11.77 -15.19 -20.11
CA ALA A 19 -11.99 -15.47 -18.69
C ALA A 19 -10.76 -16.10 -18.04
N VAL A 20 -10.51 -15.80 -16.76
CA VAL A 20 -9.45 -16.43 -15.97
C VAL A 20 -9.94 -17.82 -15.51
N VAL A 21 -9.17 -18.84 -15.83
CA VAL A 21 -9.49 -20.25 -15.56
C VAL A 21 -8.36 -20.98 -14.83
N GLY A 22 -7.33 -20.30 -14.39
CA GLY A 22 -6.24 -20.93 -13.67
C GLY A 22 -5.06 -20.01 -13.44
N VAL A 23 -4.05 -20.58 -12.78
CA VAL A 23 -2.77 -19.91 -12.44
C VAL A 23 -1.59 -20.80 -12.78
N ARG A 24 -0.44 -20.17 -13.03
CA ARG A 24 0.85 -20.84 -13.03
C ARG A 24 1.59 -20.45 -11.77
N THR A 25 2.12 -21.45 -11.07
CA THR A 25 2.99 -21.27 -9.92
C THR A 25 4.43 -21.62 -10.27
N ARG A 26 5.38 -20.96 -9.61
CA ARG A 26 6.81 -21.22 -9.71
C ARG A 26 7.36 -21.37 -8.29
N ASP A 27 8.07 -22.47 -8.03
CA ASP A 27 8.76 -22.66 -6.75
C ASP A 27 10.19 -22.06 -6.77
N GLU A 28 10.87 -22.09 -5.62
CA GLU A 28 12.24 -21.57 -5.44
C GLU A 28 13.28 -22.26 -6.34
N ARG A 29 12.98 -23.47 -6.84
CA ARG A 29 13.81 -24.21 -7.79
C ARG A 29 13.47 -23.91 -9.26
N GLY A 30 12.55 -22.96 -9.50
CA GLY A 30 12.08 -22.61 -10.84
C GLY A 30 11.10 -23.60 -11.47
N ARG A 31 10.66 -24.65 -10.76
CA ARG A 31 9.69 -25.63 -11.27
C ARG A 31 8.32 -24.98 -11.37
N GLN A 32 7.69 -25.12 -12.51
CA GLN A 32 6.37 -24.58 -12.79
C GLN A 32 5.28 -25.64 -12.59
N GLN A 33 4.15 -25.22 -12.06
CA GLN A 33 2.92 -26.01 -12.01
C GLN A 33 1.74 -25.18 -12.51
N HIS A 34 0.92 -25.79 -13.34
CA HIS A 34 -0.34 -25.21 -13.80
C HIS A 34 -1.47 -25.72 -12.93
N ILE A 35 -2.34 -24.81 -12.48
CA ILE A 35 -3.50 -25.13 -11.66
C ILE A 35 -4.71 -24.52 -12.34
N GLU A 36 -5.61 -25.36 -12.87
CA GLU A 36 -6.92 -24.90 -13.34
C GLU A 36 -7.85 -24.71 -12.14
N ALA A 37 -8.68 -23.68 -12.22
CA ALA A 37 -9.62 -23.31 -11.16
C ALA A 37 -10.90 -22.70 -11.75
N ALA A 38 -12.02 -22.95 -11.10
CA ALA A 38 -13.31 -22.33 -11.44
C ALA A 38 -13.33 -20.82 -11.15
N ALA A 39 -12.51 -20.37 -10.22
CA ALA A 39 -12.30 -18.96 -9.90
C ALA A 39 -10.89 -18.76 -9.33
N VAL A 40 -10.30 -17.61 -9.62
CA VAL A 40 -9.03 -17.15 -9.02
C VAL A 40 -9.31 -15.92 -8.17
N VAL A 41 -8.82 -15.93 -6.93
CA VAL A 41 -8.97 -14.81 -5.99
C VAL A 41 -7.59 -14.23 -5.68
N LEU A 42 -7.39 -12.96 -5.99
CA LEU A 42 -6.23 -12.20 -5.54
C LEU A 42 -6.49 -11.67 -4.12
N ALA A 43 -5.63 -12.04 -3.17
CA ALA A 43 -5.64 -11.56 -1.78
C ALA A 43 -4.19 -11.23 -1.34
N THR A 44 -3.45 -10.54 -2.22
CA THR A 44 -1.99 -10.42 -2.20
C THR A 44 -1.47 -9.19 -1.48
N GLY A 45 -2.36 -8.42 -0.83
CA GLY A 45 -1.99 -7.18 -0.14
C GLY A 45 -1.72 -6.02 -1.09
N GLY A 46 -1.13 -4.96 -0.55
CA GLY A 46 -0.94 -3.68 -1.22
C GLY A 46 0.40 -3.52 -1.93
N ILE A 47 0.80 -2.26 -2.09
CA ILE A 47 1.99 -1.85 -2.86
C ILE A 47 3.00 -1.04 -2.04
N GLY A 48 2.84 -0.96 -0.71
CA GLY A 48 3.64 -0.05 0.13
C GLY A 48 5.15 -0.29 0.04
N ALA A 49 5.58 -1.54 -0.23
CA ALA A 49 6.99 -1.87 -0.41
C ALA A 49 7.63 -1.28 -1.69
N LEU A 50 6.86 -0.63 -2.57
CA LEU A 50 7.38 0.14 -3.70
C LEU A 50 7.81 1.57 -3.33
N PHE A 51 7.63 2.01 -2.09
CA PHE A 51 8.07 3.32 -1.60
C PHE A 51 9.33 3.18 -0.73
N ALA A 52 10.19 4.20 -0.73
CA ALA A 52 11.44 4.17 0.04
C ALA A 52 11.20 4.04 1.53
N HIS A 53 10.19 4.76 2.06
CA HIS A 53 9.75 4.66 3.45
C HIS A 53 8.41 3.94 3.51
N THR A 54 8.38 2.79 4.13
CA THR A 54 7.15 1.97 4.25
C THR A 54 7.09 1.26 5.62
N SER A 55 5.87 1.05 6.10
CA SER A 55 5.61 0.17 7.24
C SER A 55 5.19 -1.23 6.81
N ASN A 56 5.20 -1.50 5.49
CA ASN A 56 4.77 -2.78 4.94
C ASN A 56 5.95 -3.75 4.75
N PRO A 57 5.73 -5.05 4.88
CA PRO A 57 6.74 -6.06 4.60
C PRO A 57 7.12 -6.05 3.11
N ALA A 58 8.31 -6.55 2.78
CA ALA A 58 8.84 -6.57 1.42
C ALA A 58 7.91 -7.24 0.39
N GLY A 59 7.10 -8.22 0.81
CA GLY A 59 6.13 -8.89 -0.05
C GLY A 59 4.87 -8.08 -0.38
N ALA A 60 4.66 -6.91 0.25
CA ALA A 60 3.59 -5.98 -0.12
C ALA A 60 4.06 -5.08 -1.29
N ASP A 61 4.52 -5.69 -2.37
CA ASP A 61 5.17 -5.07 -3.53
C ASP A 61 4.23 -4.85 -4.73
N GLY A 62 2.96 -5.30 -4.63
CA GLY A 62 1.97 -5.14 -5.67
C GLY A 62 2.02 -6.20 -6.78
N ALA A 63 2.72 -7.31 -6.58
CA ALA A 63 2.87 -8.38 -7.58
C ALA A 63 1.51 -8.90 -8.09
N GLY A 64 0.54 -9.12 -7.20
CA GLY A 64 -0.81 -9.56 -7.58
C GLY A 64 -1.60 -8.48 -8.32
N LEU A 65 -1.47 -7.21 -7.92
CA LEU A 65 -2.08 -6.08 -8.64
C LEU A 65 -1.50 -5.99 -10.06
N ALA A 66 -0.18 -6.06 -10.19
CA ALA A 66 0.50 -6.03 -11.49
C ALA A 66 0.02 -7.16 -12.41
N LEU A 67 -0.14 -8.37 -11.86
CA LEU A 67 -0.63 -9.55 -12.60
C LEU A 67 -2.08 -9.35 -13.06
N GLY A 68 -2.96 -8.85 -12.19
CA GLY A 68 -4.35 -8.54 -12.55
C GLY A 68 -4.45 -7.49 -13.66
N LEU A 69 -3.66 -6.40 -13.57
CA LEU A 69 -3.63 -5.35 -14.59
C LEU A 69 -3.06 -5.85 -15.92
N ALA A 70 -1.99 -6.65 -15.90
CA ALA A 70 -1.43 -7.28 -17.10
C ALA A 70 -2.45 -8.19 -17.81
N SER A 71 -3.34 -8.80 -17.03
CA SER A 71 -4.41 -9.68 -17.53
C SER A 71 -5.62 -8.93 -18.10
N GLY A 72 -5.69 -7.61 -17.90
CA GLY A 72 -6.76 -6.75 -18.41
C GLY A 72 -7.84 -6.40 -17.39
N ALA A 73 -7.66 -6.74 -16.12
CA ALA A 73 -8.57 -6.28 -15.07
C ALA A 73 -8.48 -4.74 -14.92
N ALA A 74 -9.64 -4.09 -14.77
CA ALA A 74 -9.67 -2.66 -14.50
C ALA A 74 -9.14 -2.35 -13.10
N SER A 75 -8.53 -1.18 -12.95
CA SER A 75 -8.13 -0.63 -11.66
C SER A 75 -8.95 0.59 -11.28
N ARG A 76 -8.95 0.93 -9.99
CA ARG A 76 -9.55 2.14 -9.45
C ARG A 76 -8.63 2.76 -8.42
N ASP A 77 -8.56 4.10 -8.40
CA ASP A 77 -7.98 4.91 -7.32
C ASP A 77 -6.52 4.58 -6.99
N LEU A 78 -5.71 4.17 -7.99
CA LEU A 78 -4.32 3.74 -7.80
C LEU A 78 -3.44 4.82 -7.15
N GLU A 79 -3.80 6.10 -7.26
CA GLU A 79 -3.10 7.22 -6.66
C GLU A 79 -3.29 7.37 -5.15
N PHE A 80 -4.28 6.68 -4.55
CA PHE A 80 -4.56 6.79 -3.12
C PHE A 80 -3.70 5.84 -2.30
N MET A 81 -2.49 6.29 -1.95
CA MET A 81 -1.61 5.66 -0.97
C MET A 81 -1.71 6.44 0.34
N GLN A 82 -2.17 5.78 1.41
CA GLN A 82 -2.17 6.35 2.75
C GLN A 82 -0.77 6.23 3.35
N PHE A 83 -0.23 7.37 3.79
CA PHE A 83 1.00 7.41 4.58
C PHE A 83 0.65 7.49 6.05
N HIS A 84 1.23 6.59 6.86
CA HIS A 84 1.14 6.71 8.32
C HIS A 84 2.12 7.78 8.78
N PRO A 85 1.71 8.74 9.63
CA PRO A 85 2.56 9.88 9.97
C PRO A 85 3.76 9.55 10.87
N THR A 86 3.70 8.44 11.61
CA THR A 86 4.63 8.11 12.68
C THR A 86 5.16 6.68 12.54
N ALA A 87 6.02 6.42 11.56
CA ALA A 87 6.95 5.30 11.58
C ALA A 87 8.23 5.73 12.28
N LEU A 88 8.91 4.83 13.00
CA LEU A 88 10.20 5.11 13.62
C LEU A 88 11.24 5.40 12.53
N ASP A 89 11.88 6.56 12.59
CA ASP A 89 12.88 7.01 11.61
C ASP A 89 14.24 6.39 11.94
N VAL A 90 14.46 5.21 11.41
CA VAL A 90 15.66 4.38 11.60
C VAL A 90 16.10 3.81 10.26
N ASP A 91 17.32 3.28 10.22
CA ASP A 91 17.81 2.59 9.03
C ASP A 91 16.96 1.37 8.69
N GLY A 92 16.70 1.18 7.42
CA GLY A 92 15.93 0.06 6.91
C GLY A 92 14.84 0.47 5.93
N HIS A 93 14.29 -0.50 5.22
CA HIS A 93 13.23 -0.26 4.25
C HIS A 93 11.84 -0.38 4.90
N CYS A 94 11.62 -1.41 5.71
CA CYS A 94 10.38 -1.60 6.46
C CYS A 94 10.54 -0.97 7.85
N LEU A 95 9.94 0.21 8.03
CA LEU A 95 10.06 1.00 9.26
C LEU A 95 9.07 0.52 10.33
N PRO A 96 9.48 0.41 11.60
CA PRO A 96 8.58 0.05 12.68
C PRO A 96 7.46 1.09 12.84
N LEU A 97 6.21 0.61 12.87
CA LEU A 97 5.05 1.47 13.01
C LEU A 97 4.85 1.90 14.47
N ILE A 98 4.81 3.20 14.71
CA ILE A 98 4.40 3.78 16.00
C ILE A 98 2.90 4.08 15.91
N THR A 99 2.12 3.27 16.59
CA THR A 99 0.64 3.31 16.49
C THR A 99 0.04 4.66 16.81
N GLU A 100 -1.02 5.02 16.10
CA GLU A 100 -1.83 6.23 16.36
C GLU A 100 -2.41 6.26 17.78
N ALA A 101 -2.67 5.09 18.40
CA ALA A 101 -3.15 4.98 19.76
C ALA A 101 -2.20 5.65 20.78
N LEU A 102 -0.91 5.77 20.46
CA LEU A 102 0.04 6.47 21.33
C LEU A 102 -0.23 7.99 21.36
N ARG A 103 -0.58 8.61 20.19
CA ARG A 103 -1.03 10.01 20.14
C ARG A 103 -2.38 10.17 20.85
N GLY A 104 -3.29 9.19 20.72
CA GLY A 104 -4.53 9.13 21.49
C GLY A 104 -4.32 9.01 23.00
N ALA A 105 -3.20 8.46 23.45
CA ALA A 105 -2.81 8.37 24.86
C ALA A 105 -2.05 9.63 25.37
N GLY A 106 -1.85 10.64 24.53
CA GLY A 106 -1.26 11.92 24.90
C GLY A 106 0.16 12.18 24.37
N ALA A 107 0.72 11.27 23.54
CA ALA A 107 1.99 11.56 22.87
C ALA A 107 1.85 12.72 21.89
N ARG A 108 2.90 13.57 21.77
CA ARG A 108 2.88 14.80 21.00
C ARG A 108 3.95 14.83 19.92
N LEU A 109 3.61 15.35 18.74
CA LEU A 109 4.58 15.63 17.70
C LEU A 109 5.26 16.96 17.94
N LEU A 110 6.59 16.93 17.93
CA LEU A 110 7.45 18.08 18.17
C LEU A 110 8.41 18.30 17.01
N ASP A 111 8.75 19.57 16.75
CA ASP A 111 9.85 19.93 15.88
C ASP A 111 11.21 19.83 16.61
N ALA A 112 12.30 20.17 15.93
CA ALA A 112 13.66 20.15 16.49
C ALA A 112 13.87 21.15 17.64
N ALA A 113 13.02 22.18 17.74
CA ALA A 113 13.04 23.17 18.84
C ALA A 113 12.12 22.76 20.01
N GLY A 114 11.50 21.56 19.95
CA GLY A 114 10.57 21.08 20.97
C GLY A 114 9.20 21.74 20.91
N GLN A 115 8.87 22.43 19.81
CA GLN A 115 7.57 23.08 19.67
C GLN A 115 6.54 22.09 19.08
N PRO A 116 5.26 22.15 19.53
CA PRO A 116 4.19 21.31 19.00
C PRO A 116 4.00 21.51 17.49
N LEU A 117 4.25 20.46 16.71
CA LEU A 117 4.25 20.48 15.25
C LEU A 117 2.89 20.83 14.62
N MET A 118 1.79 20.39 15.27
CA MET A 118 0.43 20.55 14.76
C MET A 118 -0.30 21.79 15.30
N ARG A 119 0.40 22.63 16.05
CA ARG A 119 -0.19 23.83 16.68
C ARG A 119 -0.76 24.78 15.66
N GLY A 120 -2.06 25.10 15.77
CA GLY A 120 -2.76 26.06 14.89
C GLY A 120 -3.06 25.54 13.48
N LEU A 121 -2.71 24.29 13.13
CA LEU A 121 -2.92 23.74 11.80
C LEU A 121 -4.24 22.96 11.68
N HIS A 122 -4.73 22.37 12.75
CA HIS A 122 -5.97 21.61 12.76
C HIS A 122 -6.61 21.63 14.16
N PRO A 123 -7.96 21.71 14.28
CA PRO A 123 -8.62 21.74 15.59
C PRO A 123 -8.32 20.53 16.48
N LEU A 124 -8.09 19.35 15.89
CA LEU A 124 -7.76 18.12 16.62
C LEU A 124 -6.23 17.98 16.91
N GLY A 125 -5.39 18.94 16.49
CA GLY A 125 -3.95 18.88 16.71
C GLY A 125 -3.33 17.56 16.22
N ASP A 126 -2.61 16.87 17.09
CA ASP A 126 -1.94 15.59 16.78
C ASP A 126 -2.91 14.43 16.47
N LEU A 127 -4.20 14.59 16.75
CA LEU A 127 -5.26 13.64 16.42
C LEU A 127 -5.97 13.98 15.10
N ALA A 128 -5.47 14.93 14.33
CA ALA A 128 -5.95 15.22 12.99
C ALA A 128 -5.90 13.98 12.08
N PRO A 129 -6.67 13.93 10.98
CA PRO A 129 -6.61 12.84 10.02
C PRO A 129 -5.17 12.51 9.59
N ARG A 130 -4.89 11.23 9.34
CA ARG A 130 -3.52 10.73 9.05
C ARG A 130 -2.84 11.47 7.92
N ASP A 131 -3.57 11.78 6.85
CA ASP A 131 -3.06 12.50 5.70
C ASP A 131 -2.61 13.93 6.06
N VAL A 132 -3.37 14.62 6.92
CA VAL A 132 -3.01 15.97 7.41
C VAL A 132 -1.71 15.93 8.23
N VAL A 133 -1.63 15.00 9.17
CA VAL A 133 -0.43 14.86 10.02
C VAL A 133 0.77 14.40 9.19
N ALA A 134 0.59 13.42 8.29
CA ALA A 134 1.67 12.91 7.45
C ALA A 134 2.24 13.99 6.51
N ARG A 135 1.37 14.85 5.94
CA ARG A 135 1.80 16.01 5.13
C ARG A 135 2.65 16.98 5.95
N ARG A 136 2.22 17.27 7.18
CA ARG A 136 2.98 18.23 8.03
C ARG A 136 4.33 17.69 8.44
N VAL A 137 4.41 16.41 8.83
CA VAL A 137 5.70 15.75 9.14
C VAL A 137 6.61 15.77 7.90
N TRP A 138 6.07 15.39 6.73
CA TRP A 138 6.80 15.39 5.47
C TRP A 138 7.32 16.78 5.09
N GLN A 139 6.49 17.82 5.22
CA GLN A 139 6.88 19.21 4.93
C GLN A 139 8.06 19.64 5.79
N MET A 140 7.98 19.42 7.11
CA MET A 140 9.07 19.75 8.03
C MET A 140 10.38 19.05 7.64
N GLN A 141 10.31 17.75 7.29
CA GLN A 141 11.49 17.00 6.87
C GLN A 141 12.02 17.44 5.51
N HIS A 142 11.14 17.82 4.58
CA HIS A 142 11.52 18.34 3.27
C HIS A 142 12.24 19.70 3.36
N GLU A 143 11.95 20.50 4.36
CA GLU A 143 12.62 21.75 4.73
C GLU A 143 13.94 21.52 5.51
N GLY A 144 14.38 20.27 5.67
CA GLY A 144 15.61 19.90 6.37
C GLY A 144 15.46 19.77 7.88
N GLY A 145 14.24 19.90 8.41
CA GLY A 145 13.94 19.70 9.84
C GLY A 145 13.83 18.23 10.23
N LYS A 146 13.76 17.97 11.53
CA LYS A 146 13.47 16.66 12.13
C LYS A 146 12.18 16.75 12.92
N VAL A 147 11.47 15.61 12.98
CA VAL A 147 10.23 15.49 13.76
C VAL A 147 10.38 14.38 14.78
N TRP A 148 9.86 14.66 15.97
CA TRP A 148 9.93 13.77 17.12
C TRP A 148 8.51 13.47 17.61
N LEU A 149 8.28 12.27 18.08
CA LEU A 149 7.08 11.90 18.83
C LEU A 149 7.47 11.75 20.30
N ASP A 150 7.09 12.71 21.12
CA ASP A 150 7.30 12.67 22.56
C ASP A 150 6.16 11.89 23.23
N ALA A 151 6.50 10.75 23.78
CA ALA A 151 5.60 9.89 24.53
C ALA A 151 5.98 9.76 26.01
N THR A 152 6.93 10.57 26.49
CA THR A 152 7.46 10.48 27.86
C THR A 152 6.41 10.74 28.94
N ALA A 153 5.38 11.55 28.63
CA ALA A 153 4.25 11.81 29.51
C ALA A 153 3.13 10.74 29.45
N VAL A 154 3.25 9.72 28.58
CA VAL A 154 2.24 8.66 28.48
C VAL A 154 2.36 7.70 29.67
N SER A 155 1.38 7.73 30.54
CA SER A 155 1.35 6.94 31.78
C SER A 155 0.79 5.53 31.58
N GLY A 156 0.99 4.68 32.59
CA GLY A 156 0.46 3.32 32.68
C GLY A 156 1.45 2.24 32.25
N ASP A 157 1.02 0.98 32.32
CA ASP A 157 1.87 -0.16 31.96
C ASP A 157 2.02 -0.29 30.45
N TRP A 158 3.20 0.04 29.95
CA TRP A 158 3.54 -0.02 28.53
C TRP A 158 3.58 -1.46 27.99
N ASN A 159 3.95 -2.44 28.81
CA ASN A 159 3.96 -3.84 28.39
C ASN A 159 2.53 -4.35 28.08
N LEU A 160 1.54 -3.80 28.78
CA LEU A 160 0.15 -4.13 28.56
C LEU A 160 -0.50 -3.27 27.45
N ARG A 161 -0.21 -1.95 27.45
CA ARG A 161 -0.88 -1.01 26.55
C ARG A 161 -0.28 -0.96 25.14
N PHE A 162 1.06 -1.02 25.05
CA PHE A 162 1.80 -0.82 23.78
C PHE A 162 2.96 -1.81 23.62
N PRO A 163 2.77 -3.13 23.86
CA PRO A 163 3.87 -4.09 23.89
C PRO A 163 4.70 -4.12 22.59
N THR A 164 4.05 -4.08 21.45
CA THR A 164 4.71 -4.12 20.14
C THR A 164 5.52 -2.85 19.88
N VAL A 165 4.99 -1.66 20.25
CA VAL A 165 5.70 -0.39 20.08
C VAL A 165 6.92 -0.36 20.99
N LEU A 166 6.74 -0.72 22.27
CA LEU A 166 7.84 -0.76 23.24
C LEU A 166 8.98 -1.67 22.76
N ALA A 167 8.63 -2.91 22.37
CA ALA A 167 9.63 -3.86 21.88
C ALA A 167 10.36 -3.35 20.63
N ALA A 168 9.63 -2.77 19.67
CA ALA A 168 10.21 -2.22 18.46
C ALA A 168 11.14 -1.04 18.74
N CYS A 169 10.75 -0.11 19.63
CA CYS A 169 11.60 1.03 20.01
C CYS A 169 12.87 0.58 20.74
N LEU A 170 12.74 -0.32 21.72
CA LEU A 170 13.89 -0.84 22.46
C LEU A 170 14.89 -1.59 21.57
N ALA A 171 14.38 -2.34 20.58
CA ALA A 171 15.23 -3.04 19.60
C ALA A 171 16.10 -2.07 18.76
N HIS A 172 15.69 -0.80 18.63
CA HIS A 172 16.42 0.25 17.93
C HIS A 172 17.11 1.25 18.88
N GLY A 173 17.20 0.93 20.16
CA GLY A 173 17.92 1.75 21.14
C GLY A 173 17.14 2.94 21.71
N PHE A 174 15.82 3.01 21.48
CA PHE A 174 14.96 4.07 22.02
C PHE A 174 14.05 3.53 23.12
N ASP A 175 14.07 4.15 24.30
CA ASP A 175 13.03 3.92 25.31
C ASP A 175 11.99 5.06 25.22
N PRO A 176 10.79 4.80 24.67
CA PRO A 176 9.76 5.83 24.46
C PRO A 176 9.23 6.45 25.76
N ARG A 177 9.53 5.85 26.92
CA ARG A 177 9.17 6.35 28.25
C ARG A 177 10.16 7.40 28.74
N GLN A 178 11.36 7.49 28.14
CA GLN A 178 12.47 8.33 28.60
C GLN A 178 12.88 9.37 27.57
N VAL A 179 12.77 9.05 26.27
CA VAL A 179 13.23 9.95 25.20
C VAL A 179 12.19 10.07 24.08
N PRO A 180 12.07 11.23 23.43
CA PRO A 180 11.28 11.37 22.22
C PRO A 180 11.79 10.46 21.09
N LEU A 181 10.88 9.93 20.28
CA LEU A 181 11.15 9.03 19.18
C LEU A 181 11.31 9.81 17.87
N PRO A 182 12.38 9.62 17.09
CA PRO A 182 12.45 10.18 15.74
C PRO A 182 11.39 9.50 14.87
N VAL A 183 10.59 10.28 14.14
CA VAL A 183 9.50 9.73 13.31
C VAL A 183 9.48 10.33 11.92
N THR A 184 9.04 9.51 10.95
CA THR A 184 8.88 9.87 9.55
C THR A 184 7.56 9.32 9.00
N PRO A 185 6.95 9.92 7.96
CA PRO A 185 5.85 9.29 7.27
C PRO A 185 6.32 8.02 6.56
N ALA A 186 5.43 7.03 6.45
CA ALA A 186 5.71 5.80 5.72
C ALA A 186 4.47 5.32 4.95
N ALA A 187 4.66 4.79 3.74
CA ALA A 187 3.61 4.14 2.98
C ALA A 187 3.03 2.99 3.82
N HIS A 188 1.71 3.01 4.04
CA HIS A 188 1.08 2.16 5.05
C HIS A 188 -0.08 1.34 4.52
N PHE A 189 -0.95 1.93 3.69
CA PHE A 189 -2.11 1.24 3.12
C PHE A 189 -2.48 1.82 1.74
N HIS A 190 -2.68 0.95 0.76
CA HIS A 190 -3.11 1.32 -0.58
C HIS A 190 -4.63 1.19 -0.70
N MET A 191 -5.36 2.32 -0.83
CA MET A 191 -6.81 2.31 -1.00
C MET A 191 -7.24 1.98 -2.42
N GLY A 192 -6.34 2.16 -3.39
CA GLY A 192 -6.53 1.74 -4.77
C GLY A 192 -6.29 0.25 -4.99
N GLY A 193 -6.58 -0.24 -6.18
CA GLY A 193 -6.37 -1.66 -6.51
C GLY A 193 -7.15 -2.13 -7.73
N ILE A 194 -7.35 -3.43 -7.83
CA ILE A 194 -8.26 -4.05 -8.80
C ILE A 194 -9.67 -3.55 -8.51
N ALA A 195 -10.33 -2.96 -9.50
CA ALA A 195 -11.71 -2.51 -9.38
C ALA A 195 -12.64 -3.72 -9.16
N THR A 196 -13.37 -3.74 -8.06
CA THR A 196 -14.32 -4.81 -7.73
C THR A 196 -15.69 -4.25 -7.35
N ASP A 197 -16.70 -5.12 -7.46
CA ASP A 197 -17.96 -4.93 -6.76
C ASP A 197 -17.84 -5.33 -5.27
N LEU A 198 -18.94 -5.24 -4.53
CA LEU A 198 -18.98 -5.59 -3.10
C LEU A 198 -18.86 -7.11 -2.84
N ASP A 199 -19.01 -7.95 -3.86
CA ASP A 199 -18.82 -9.40 -3.79
C ASP A 199 -17.42 -9.81 -4.28
N GLY A 200 -16.52 -8.84 -4.51
CA GLY A 200 -15.14 -9.07 -4.91
C GLY A 200 -14.96 -9.48 -6.38
N ARG A 201 -16.00 -9.34 -7.23
CA ARG A 201 -15.87 -9.64 -8.68
C ARG A 201 -15.12 -8.50 -9.36
N SER A 202 -14.07 -8.85 -10.11
CA SER A 202 -13.38 -7.89 -10.96
C SER A 202 -14.13 -7.71 -12.30
N THR A 203 -13.61 -6.82 -13.15
CA THR A 203 -14.13 -6.65 -14.53
C THR A 203 -13.76 -7.82 -15.45
N LEU A 204 -12.90 -8.73 -14.99
CA LEU A 204 -12.44 -9.88 -15.76
C LEU A 204 -13.11 -11.15 -15.23
N ALA A 205 -13.87 -11.84 -16.06
CA ALA A 205 -14.58 -13.05 -15.66
C ALA A 205 -13.62 -14.10 -15.07
N GLY A 206 -14.03 -14.78 -14.00
CA GLY A 206 -13.22 -15.77 -13.30
C GLY A 206 -12.12 -15.19 -12.39
N LEU A 207 -11.88 -13.88 -12.43
CA LEU A 207 -10.94 -13.19 -11.54
C LEU A 207 -11.69 -12.39 -10.48
N HIS A 208 -11.30 -12.60 -9.24
CA HIS A 208 -11.81 -11.89 -8.06
C HIS A 208 -10.66 -11.25 -7.29
N ALA A 209 -10.96 -10.24 -6.48
CA ALA A 209 -9.97 -9.65 -5.57
C ALA A 209 -10.62 -9.25 -4.25
N VAL A 210 -9.87 -9.37 -3.15
CA VAL A 210 -10.32 -9.04 -1.79
C VAL A 210 -9.15 -8.54 -0.92
N GLY A 211 -9.46 -7.73 0.08
CA GLY A 211 -8.44 -7.05 0.90
C GLY A 211 -7.71 -5.97 0.12
N GLU A 212 -6.52 -5.59 0.57
CA GLU A 212 -5.82 -4.40 0.09
C GLU A 212 -5.45 -4.40 -1.41
N VAL A 213 -5.45 -5.54 -2.09
CA VAL A 213 -5.26 -5.60 -3.55
C VAL A 213 -6.49 -5.14 -4.32
N ALA A 214 -7.67 -5.13 -3.68
CA ALA A 214 -8.95 -4.76 -4.27
C ALA A 214 -9.32 -3.31 -3.96
N CYS A 215 -10.05 -2.68 -4.87
CA CYS A 215 -10.68 -1.38 -4.67
C CYS A 215 -12.18 -1.48 -4.93
N ASN A 216 -12.96 -1.69 -3.88
CA ASN A 216 -14.44 -1.64 -3.89
C ASN A 216 -14.98 -0.25 -3.56
N GLY A 217 -14.12 0.72 -3.21
CA GLY A 217 -14.45 2.09 -2.88
C GLY A 217 -14.76 2.36 -1.41
N VAL A 218 -14.78 1.36 -0.54
CA VAL A 218 -15.17 1.50 0.89
C VAL A 218 -14.25 2.45 1.67
N HIS A 219 -12.98 2.53 1.30
CA HIS A 219 -12.01 3.38 1.97
C HIS A 219 -11.93 4.81 1.40
N GLY A 220 -12.51 5.05 0.22
CA GLY A 220 -12.40 6.34 -0.45
C GLY A 220 -10.96 6.80 -0.62
N ALA A 221 -10.71 8.07 -0.38
CA ALA A 221 -9.39 8.69 -0.54
C ALA A 221 -8.51 8.66 0.72
N ASN A 222 -9.05 8.22 1.87
CA ASN A 222 -8.31 8.15 3.15
C ASN A 222 -8.97 7.17 4.11
N ARG A 223 -8.33 6.03 4.32
CA ARG A 223 -8.86 4.94 5.13
C ARG A 223 -8.88 5.29 6.62
N LEU A 224 -9.99 5.00 7.29
CA LEU A 224 -10.08 5.07 8.74
C LEU A 224 -9.19 4.01 9.41
N ALA A 225 -8.60 4.37 10.54
CA ALA A 225 -7.75 3.46 11.32
C ALA A 225 -8.48 2.14 11.60
N SER A 226 -7.73 1.02 11.52
CA SER A 226 -8.20 -0.36 11.77
C SER A 226 -9.25 -0.93 10.80
N ASN A 227 -9.81 -0.14 9.89
CA ASN A 227 -10.87 -0.61 8.99
C ASN A 227 -10.38 -1.61 7.91
N SER A 228 -9.07 -1.72 7.66
CA SER A 228 -8.55 -2.67 6.67
C SER A 228 -8.79 -4.13 7.06
N LEU A 229 -8.64 -4.47 8.34
CA LEU A 229 -8.90 -5.83 8.82
C LEU A 229 -10.39 -6.15 8.80
N LEU A 230 -11.23 -5.18 9.21
CA LEU A 230 -12.69 -5.34 9.16
C LEU A 230 -13.18 -5.52 7.72
N GLU A 231 -12.69 -4.72 6.79
CA GLU A 231 -12.98 -4.85 5.35
C GLU A 231 -12.55 -6.21 4.82
N GLY A 232 -11.31 -6.63 5.10
CA GLY A 232 -10.79 -7.92 4.66
C GLY A 232 -11.66 -9.10 5.12
N VAL A 233 -12.10 -9.10 6.39
CA VAL A 233 -12.98 -10.14 6.93
C VAL A 233 -14.39 -10.08 6.31
N ALA A 234 -14.99 -8.89 6.24
CA ALA A 234 -16.34 -8.71 5.73
C ALA A 234 -16.43 -9.08 4.23
N CYS A 235 -15.53 -8.52 3.42
CA CYS A 235 -15.50 -8.78 1.97
C CYS A 235 -15.08 -10.22 1.66
N GLY A 236 -14.13 -10.79 2.42
CA GLY A 236 -13.73 -12.20 2.28
C GLY A 236 -14.88 -13.16 2.53
N ARG A 237 -15.68 -12.92 3.57
CA ARG A 237 -16.91 -13.71 3.84
C ARG A 237 -17.94 -13.59 2.73
N ARG A 238 -18.20 -12.36 2.23
CA ARG A 238 -19.14 -12.13 1.13
C ARG A 238 -18.69 -12.84 -0.14
N LEU A 239 -17.41 -12.69 -0.51
CA LEU A 239 -16.83 -13.37 -1.67
C LEU A 239 -16.92 -14.88 -1.53
N GLY A 240 -16.60 -15.45 -0.36
CA GLY A 240 -16.73 -16.88 -0.11
C GLY A 240 -18.16 -17.40 -0.30
N ALA A 241 -19.16 -16.65 0.20
CA ALA A 241 -20.58 -16.99 0.01
C ALA A 241 -20.99 -16.89 -1.48
N ALA A 242 -20.54 -15.84 -2.18
CA ALA A 242 -20.82 -15.66 -3.60
C ALA A 242 -20.21 -16.78 -4.46
N LEU A 243 -18.98 -17.18 -4.17
CA LEU A 243 -18.31 -18.28 -4.88
C LEU A 243 -18.95 -19.65 -4.63
N ALA A 244 -19.51 -19.87 -3.44
CA ALA A 244 -20.17 -21.14 -3.11
C ALA A 244 -21.41 -21.44 -3.96
N ILE A 245 -22.07 -20.38 -4.49
CA ILE A 245 -23.28 -20.52 -5.32
C ILE A 245 -23.05 -20.14 -6.79
N ALA A 246 -21.88 -19.61 -7.11
CA ALA A 246 -21.54 -19.23 -8.48
C ALA A 246 -21.38 -20.47 -9.36
N ALA A 247 -21.98 -20.43 -10.54
CA ALA A 247 -21.66 -21.43 -11.56
C ALA A 247 -20.17 -21.29 -11.96
N PRO A 248 -19.44 -22.42 -12.08
CA PRO A 248 -18.05 -22.36 -12.53
C PRO A 248 -17.98 -21.74 -13.93
N VAL A 249 -16.95 -20.95 -14.17
CA VAL A 249 -16.65 -20.48 -15.53
C VAL A 249 -16.45 -21.73 -16.40
N ARG A 250 -17.37 -21.96 -17.34
CA ARG A 250 -17.27 -23.13 -18.22
C ARG A 250 -16.12 -22.93 -19.19
N SER A 251 -15.12 -23.76 -19.08
CA SER A 251 -14.05 -23.86 -20.05
C SER A 251 -14.48 -24.79 -21.19
N GLY A 252 -14.82 -24.21 -22.35
CA GLY A 252 -14.99 -24.95 -23.58
C GLY A 252 -13.66 -25.16 -24.31
N PRO A 253 -13.66 -25.90 -25.44
CA PRO A 253 -12.51 -25.94 -26.33
C PRO A 253 -12.36 -24.58 -27.01
N GLY A 254 -11.55 -23.70 -26.41
CA GLY A 254 -11.29 -22.34 -26.88
C GLY A 254 -9.80 -21.99 -26.86
N SER A 255 -9.44 -20.85 -27.46
CA SER A 255 -8.07 -20.37 -27.41
C SER A 255 -7.69 -20.03 -25.96
N HIS A 256 -6.57 -20.55 -25.50
CA HIS A 256 -6.03 -20.22 -24.18
C HIS A 256 -4.67 -19.54 -24.31
N ARG A 257 -4.39 -18.61 -23.40
CA ARG A 257 -3.11 -17.92 -23.30
C ARG A 257 -2.71 -17.72 -21.85
N TRP A 258 -1.43 -17.81 -21.61
CA TRP A 258 -0.83 -17.37 -20.35
C TRP A 258 -0.57 -15.87 -20.41
N VAL A 259 -0.97 -15.17 -19.37
CA VAL A 259 -0.60 -13.77 -19.16
C VAL A 259 0.35 -13.71 -17.99
N GLU A 260 1.59 -13.40 -18.27
CA GLU A 260 2.65 -13.37 -17.29
C GLU A 260 2.74 -11.97 -16.64
N ARG A 261 3.09 -11.95 -15.36
CA ARG A 261 3.53 -10.72 -14.71
C ARG A 261 4.81 -10.19 -15.34
N GLY A 262 5.68 -11.09 -15.76
CA GLY A 262 7.01 -10.82 -16.28
C GLY A 262 8.07 -10.73 -15.17
N ASP A 263 9.31 -10.48 -15.57
CA ASP A 263 10.43 -10.40 -14.65
C ASP A 263 10.37 -9.15 -13.76
N GLY A 264 10.91 -9.28 -12.56
CA GLY A 264 11.08 -8.18 -11.63
C GLY A 264 12.34 -7.36 -11.90
N LEU A 265 12.41 -6.18 -11.29
CA LEU A 265 13.59 -5.31 -11.33
C LEU A 265 14.76 -5.92 -10.55
N SER A 266 15.97 -5.58 -10.95
CA SER A 266 17.16 -5.82 -10.13
C SER A 266 17.04 -5.07 -8.79
N PRO A 267 17.72 -5.51 -7.72
CA PRO A 267 17.71 -4.81 -6.43
C PRO A 267 18.06 -3.32 -6.54
N ALA A 268 19.06 -2.96 -7.35
CA ALA A 268 19.49 -1.57 -7.56
C ALA A 268 18.40 -0.75 -8.28
N SER A 269 17.79 -1.31 -9.33
CA SER A 269 16.69 -0.63 -10.05
C SER A 269 15.43 -0.49 -9.18
N LEU A 270 15.16 -1.47 -8.33
CA LEU A 270 14.05 -1.40 -7.38
C LEU A 270 14.28 -0.33 -6.31
N ALA A 271 15.50 -0.19 -5.79
CA ALA A 271 15.85 0.88 -4.86
C ALA A 271 15.68 2.26 -5.49
N ALA A 272 16.14 2.43 -6.73
CA ALA A 272 15.93 3.67 -7.49
C ALA A 272 14.45 3.99 -7.72
N LEU A 273 13.64 2.98 -8.07
CA LEU A 273 12.18 3.14 -8.23
C LEU A 273 11.51 3.56 -6.91
N ARG A 274 11.89 2.95 -5.79
CA ARG A 274 11.37 3.29 -4.45
C ARG A 274 11.61 4.75 -4.10
N THR A 275 12.83 5.24 -4.36
CA THR A 275 13.20 6.65 -4.17
C THR A 275 12.40 7.56 -5.10
N LEU A 276 12.27 7.20 -6.37
CA LEU A 276 11.48 7.94 -7.34
C LEU A 276 10.03 8.09 -6.91
N LEU A 277 9.38 7.00 -6.50
CA LEU A 277 7.98 7.01 -6.04
C LEU A 277 7.81 7.79 -4.74
N TRP A 278 8.76 7.71 -3.81
CA TRP A 278 8.75 8.49 -2.59
C TRP A 278 8.72 10.00 -2.86
N HIS A 279 9.58 10.48 -3.76
CA HIS A 279 9.65 11.90 -4.10
C HIS A 279 8.49 12.38 -4.97
N ALA A 280 8.04 11.58 -5.92
CA ALA A 280 7.02 12.01 -6.88
C ALA A 280 5.58 11.76 -6.41
N ALA A 281 5.33 10.63 -5.71
CA ALA A 281 4.01 10.17 -5.30
C ALA A 281 3.88 9.97 -3.78
N GLY A 282 4.75 10.60 -2.99
CA GLY A 282 4.72 10.64 -1.54
C GLY A 282 3.53 11.43 -0.96
N PRO A 283 3.61 11.84 0.33
CA PRO A 283 2.52 12.56 1.01
C PRO A 283 2.11 13.85 0.33
N VAL A 284 3.05 14.54 -0.34
CA VAL A 284 2.82 15.79 -1.07
C VAL A 284 3.37 15.65 -2.48
N ARG A 285 2.64 16.11 -3.47
CA ARG A 285 2.90 15.85 -4.89
C ARG A 285 2.85 17.12 -5.72
N GLU A 286 3.68 17.19 -6.76
CA GLU A 286 3.69 18.27 -7.76
C GLU A 286 3.48 17.74 -9.17
N ALA A 287 2.84 18.55 -10.03
CA ALA A 287 2.56 18.17 -11.40
C ALA A 287 3.81 17.85 -12.23
N SER A 288 4.88 18.61 -12.03
CA SER A 288 6.18 18.41 -12.69
C SER A 288 6.77 17.06 -12.29
N SER A 289 6.96 16.84 -10.99
CA SER A 289 7.54 15.62 -10.44
C SER A 289 6.76 14.36 -10.83
N LEU A 290 5.43 14.41 -10.79
CA LEU A 290 4.57 13.30 -11.24
C LEU A 290 4.75 12.98 -12.73
N ARG A 291 4.80 14.02 -13.58
CA ARG A 291 4.98 13.83 -15.04
C ARG A 291 6.36 13.27 -15.39
N ASP A 292 7.40 13.77 -14.73
CA ASP A 292 8.77 13.35 -15.02
C ASP A 292 9.00 11.91 -14.51
N ALA A 293 8.51 11.57 -13.33
CA ALA A 293 8.52 10.20 -12.84
C ALA A 293 7.70 9.26 -13.74
N TRP A 294 6.53 9.69 -14.21
CA TRP A 294 5.73 8.90 -15.15
C TRP A 294 6.49 8.65 -16.47
N ARG A 295 7.15 9.67 -17.03
CA ARG A 295 7.97 9.54 -18.25
C ARG A 295 9.14 8.57 -18.03
N ALA A 296 9.83 8.68 -16.90
CA ALA A 296 10.91 7.77 -16.54
C ALA A 296 10.44 6.32 -16.46
N CYS A 297 9.33 6.06 -15.77
CA CYS A 297 8.74 4.72 -15.70
C CYS A 297 8.21 4.24 -17.05
N ALA A 298 7.70 5.14 -17.91
CA ALA A 298 7.23 4.78 -19.24
C ALA A 298 8.39 4.37 -20.16
N ALA A 299 9.51 5.07 -20.09
CA ALA A 299 10.73 4.75 -20.87
C ALA A 299 11.38 3.44 -20.42
N ALA A 300 11.22 3.04 -19.15
CA ALA A 300 11.78 1.82 -18.56
C ALA A 300 10.73 0.72 -18.35
N ALA A 301 9.57 0.78 -19.00
CA ALA A 301 8.44 -0.14 -18.75
C ALA A 301 8.79 -1.63 -18.99
N ASP A 302 9.73 -1.89 -19.89
CA ASP A 302 10.17 -3.24 -20.24
C ASP A 302 11.24 -3.79 -19.27
N ALA A 303 11.80 -2.94 -18.39
CA ALA A 303 12.81 -3.36 -17.42
C ALA A 303 12.25 -4.27 -16.32
N GLY A 304 10.93 -4.20 -16.03
CA GLY A 304 10.29 -5.06 -15.05
C GLY A 304 8.85 -4.66 -14.75
N TRP A 305 8.10 -5.59 -14.18
CA TRP A 305 6.68 -5.39 -13.88
C TRP A 305 6.43 -4.25 -12.88
N GLN A 306 7.37 -3.98 -11.95
CA GLN A 306 7.26 -2.87 -11.00
C GLN A 306 7.24 -1.52 -11.71
N MET A 307 8.00 -1.35 -12.79
CA MET A 307 7.97 -0.11 -13.59
C MET A 307 6.61 0.09 -14.27
N ARG A 308 5.99 -0.98 -14.78
CA ARG A 308 4.64 -0.91 -15.38
C ARG A 308 3.58 -0.54 -14.34
N LEU A 309 3.68 -1.12 -13.14
CA LEU A 309 2.76 -0.79 -12.04
C LEU A 309 2.95 0.66 -11.59
N ALA A 310 4.19 1.10 -11.38
CA ALA A 310 4.52 2.48 -11.01
C ALA A 310 4.04 3.49 -12.07
N LYS A 311 4.22 3.19 -13.35
CA LYS A 311 3.67 3.99 -14.46
C LYS A 311 2.15 4.14 -14.36
N SER A 312 1.43 3.08 -14.01
CA SER A 312 -0.04 3.11 -13.85
C SER A 312 -0.46 3.99 -12.66
N LEU A 313 0.21 3.86 -11.52
CA LEU A 313 0.01 4.70 -10.34
C LEU A 313 0.28 6.17 -10.64
N LEU A 314 1.43 6.48 -11.23
CA LEU A 314 1.84 7.86 -11.56
C LEU A 314 0.92 8.49 -12.60
N ARG A 315 0.41 7.68 -13.56
CA ARG A 315 -0.61 8.14 -14.51
C ARG A 315 -1.90 8.53 -13.77
N ALA A 316 -2.40 7.68 -12.87
CA ALA A 316 -3.59 7.97 -12.07
C ALA A 316 -3.40 9.26 -11.25
N ALA A 317 -2.25 9.40 -10.56
CA ALA A 317 -1.90 10.58 -9.80
C ALA A 317 -1.76 11.86 -10.65
N THR A 318 -1.29 11.75 -11.90
CA THR A 318 -1.19 12.87 -12.83
C THR A 318 -2.57 13.31 -13.34
N LEU A 319 -3.46 12.35 -13.60
CA LEU A 319 -4.81 12.62 -14.10
C LEU A 319 -5.73 13.24 -13.05
N ARG A 320 -5.58 12.84 -11.78
CA ARG A 320 -6.30 13.48 -10.67
C ARG A 320 -5.68 14.83 -10.34
N ARG A 321 -6.31 15.89 -10.81
CA ARG A 321 -5.81 17.27 -10.66
C ARG A 321 -6.20 17.94 -9.33
N HIS A 322 -7.18 17.41 -8.62
CA HIS A 322 -7.67 17.96 -7.36
C HIS A 322 -7.11 17.18 -6.18
N SER A 323 -6.74 17.90 -5.13
CA SER A 323 -6.39 17.30 -3.84
C SER A 323 -7.61 16.64 -3.22
N LEU A 324 -7.44 15.43 -2.70
CA LEU A 324 -8.47 14.67 -2.01
C LEU A 324 -7.81 13.63 -1.09
N GLY A 325 -8.05 13.73 0.21
CA GLY A 325 -7.51 12.80 1.20
C GLY A 325 -5.99 12.60 1.06
N ALA A 326 -5.56 11.37 0.88
CA ALA A 326 -4.13 11.01 0.73
C ALA A 326 -3.46 11.53 -0.56
N HIS A 327 -4.23 12.01 -1.54
CA HIS A 327 -3.69 12.63 -2.75
C HIS A 327 -3.68 14.15 -2.61
N CYS A 328 -2.55 14.72 -2.18
CA CYS A 328 -2.37 16.17 -2.03
C CYS A 328 -1.46 16.73 -3.14
N ARG A 329 -1.96 17.77 -3.83
CA ARG A 329 -1.29 18.48 -4.94
C ARG A 329 -0.94 19.89 -4.52
N LEU A 330 0.35 20.25 -4.44
CA LEU A 330 0.80 21.63 -4.12
C LEU A 330 0.35 22.65 -5.17
N ASP A 331 0.42 22.27 -6.43
CA ASP A 331 0.08 23.14 -7.57
C ASP A 331 -1.42 23.47 -7.67
N ARG A 332 -2.26 22.97 -6.79
CA ARG A 332 -3.72 23.15 -6.79
C ARG A 332 -4.30 23.48 -5.42
N GLY A 333 -3.46 23.73 -4.42
CA GLY A 333 -3.88 23.96 -3.05
C GLY A 333 -4.29 22.66 -2.35
N CYS A 334 -3.59 22.29 -1.30
CA CYS A 334 -4.04 21.23 -0.40
C CYS A 334 -5.07 21.87 0.55
N SER A 335 -6.36 21.79 0.21
CA SER A 335 -7.39 22.07 1.19
C SER A 335 -7.26 21.07 2.33
N GLY A 336 -7.07 21.57 3.55
CA GLY A 336 -6.96 20.79 4.75
C GLY A 336 -8.24 20.01 5.10
#